data_dddfc1206cbfb9578d0319b7298a325b
#
_entry.id   dddfc1206cbfb9578d0319b7298a325b
#
_cell.length_a   1.000
_cell.length_b   1.000
_cell.length_c   1.000
_cell.angle_alpha   90.00
_cell.angle_beta   90.00
_cell.angle_gamma   90.00
#
_symmetry.space_group_name_H-M   'P 1'
#
loop_
_entity.id
_entity.type
_entity.pdbx_description
1 polymer ?
#
loop_
_entity_poly.entity_id
_entity_poly.type
_entity_poly.pdbx_seq_one_letter_code
_entity_poly.pdbx_strand_id
1 'polypeptide(L)'
;TTIPGLWAVGECACTGLHGANRLASNSLLEGLVFGHRAAVKLAAAMSDVRTNPLPEVPEWQAGAAVASDEEVVITHNWDELRRTMWNYVGIVRSTSRLRRAARRIALLQEEIREYYWRHLVTRDLLELRNIATVAELIVGCASSRHESRGLHAMIDYPQASDRFAADTVVKRGVAPHLRGR
;
A
#
# COMPACT_ATOMS: atom_id res chain seq x y z
N THR A 1 11.88 -5.89 9.27
CA THR A 1 11.80 -6.03 7.81
C THR A 1 12.92 -6.91 7.27
N THR A 2 12.94 -7.14 5.95
CA THR A 2 14.06 -7.81 5.26
C THR A 2 15.20 -6.85 4.93
N ILE A 3 15.02 -5.56 5.16
CA ILE A 3 16.05 -4.53 4.97
C ILE A 3 16.81 -4.39 6.29
N PRO A 4 18.13 -4.62 6.33
CA PRO A 4 18.93 -4.45 7.54
C PRO A 4 18.80 -3.03 8.13
N GLY A 5 18.59 -2.93 9.43
CA GLY A 5 18.43 -1.64 10.13
C GLY A 5 17.05 -1.00 10.01
N LEU A 6 16.14 -1.51 9.17
CA LEU A 6 14.78 -0.99 9.03
C LEU A 6 13.78 -1.83 9.83
N TRP A 7 13.08 -1.19 10.75
CA TRP A 7 12.07 -1.80 11.62
C TRP A 7 10.67 -1.30 11.28
N ALA A 8 9.66 -2.15 11.47
CA ALA A 8 8.27 -1.80 11.32
C ALA A 8 7.51 -2.22 12.59
N VAL A 9 6.66 -1.32 13.11
CA VAL A 9 5.87 -1.53 14.32
C VAL A 9 4.47 -0.94 14.12
N GLY A 10 3.46 -1.53 14.71
CA GLY A 10 2.07 -1.12 14.57
C GLY A 10 1.42 -1.60 13.28
N GLU A 11 0.41 -0.90 12.79
CA GLU A 11 -0.39 -1.33 11.63
C GLU A 11 0.44 -1.61 10.36
N CYS A 12 1.51 -0.83 10.13
CA CYS A 12 2.39 -1.03 8.98
C CYS A 12 3.24 -2.31 9.04
N ALA A 13 3.32 -2.97 10.21
CA ALA A 13 4.14 -4.18 10.40
C ALA A 13 3.50 -5.44 9.82
N CYS A 14 2.18 -5.50 9.67
CA CYS A 14 1.41 -6.66 9.20
C CYS A 14 1.82 -7.96 9.91
N THR A 15 1.63 -8.01 11.25
CA THR A 15 2.05 -9.16 12.08
C THR A 15 1.18 -10.40 11.91
N GLY A 16 0.04 -10.30 11.23
CA GLY A 16 -0.95 -11.36 11.08
C GLY A 16 -1.92 -11.49 12.27
N LEU A 17 -1.74 -10.68 13.32
CA LEU A 17 -2.57 -10.73 14.54
C LEU A 17 -4.07 -10.51 14.25
N HIS A 18 -4.39 -9.66 13.29
CA HIS A 18 -5.75 -9.17 13.09
C HIS A 18 -6.61 -10.03 12.16
N GLY A 19 -6.04 -11.03 11.49
CA GLY A 19 -6.77 -11.87 10.56
C GLY A 19 -7.44 -11.07 9.45
N ALA A 20 -8.71 -11.39 9.16
CA ALA A 20 -9.49 -10.70 8.14
C ALA A 20 -9.96 -9.30 8.57
N ASN A 21 -10.16 -9.09 9.87
CA ASN A 21 -10.55 -7.80 10.44
C ASN A 21 -10.08 -7.69 11.88
N ARG A 22 -9.67 -6.51 12.26
CA ARG A 22 -9.16 -6.21 13.59
C ARG A 22 -10.28 -6.17 14.64
N LEU A 23 -10.04 -6.77 15.81
CA LEU A 23 -10.84 -6.49 17.01
C LEU A 23 -10.55 -5.07 17.52
N ALA A 24 -11.56 -4.41 18.04
CA ALA A 24 -11.42 -3.06 18.62
C ALA A 24 -10.30 -3.03 19.66
N SER A 25 -9.51 -1.96 19.64
CA SER A 25 -8.36 -1.70 20.53
C SER A 25 -7.12 -2.61 20.35
N ASN A 26 -7.20 -3.71 19.62
CA ASN A 26 -6.05 -4.61 19.44
C ASN A 26 -4.86 -3.95 18.73
N SER A 27 -5.07 -2.96 17.86
CA SER A 27 -3.94 -2.23 17.25
C SER A 27 -3.14 -1.41 18.26
N LEU A 28 -3.79 -0.89 19.31
CA LEU A 28 -3.09 -0.17 20.37
C LEU A 28 -2.19 -1.12 21.18
N LEU A 29 -2.71 -2.30 21.51
CA LEU A 29 -1.95 -3.35 22.20
C LEU A 29 -0.79 -3.86 21.33
N GLU A 30 -1.04 -4.09 20.05
CA GLU A 30 0.00 -4.45 19.08
C GLU A 30 1.11 -3.40 19.04
N GLY A 31 0.76 -2.14 18.87
CA GLY A 31 1.71 -1.02 18.86
C GLY A 31 2.56 -0.95 20.15
N LEU A 32 1.93 -1.09 21.30
CA LEU A 32 2.62 -1.09 22.60
C LEU A 32 3.58 -2.27 22.74
N VAL A 33 3.12 -3.49 22.50
CA VAL A 33 3.93 -4.70 22.69
C VAL A 33 5.10 -4.73 21.71
N PHE A 34 4.84 -4.52 20.43
CA PHE A 34 5.92 -4.56 19.42
C PHE A 34 6.81 -3.33 19.48
N GLY A 35 6.28 -2.16 19.87
CA GLY A 35 7.08 -0.96 20.15
C GLY A 35 8.08 -1.21 21.26
N HIS A 36 7.64 -1.75 22.39
CA HIS A 36 8.53 -2.13 23.49
C HIS A 36 9.59 -3.16 23.08
N ARG A 37 9.18 -4.22 22.38
CA ARG A 37 10.10 -5.26 21.87
C ARG A 37 11.14 -4.70 20.90
N ALA A 38 10.72 -3.79 20.01
CA ALA A 38 11.62 -3.11 19.09
C ALA A 38 12.61 -2.21 19.84
N ALA A 39 12.14 -1.43 20.82
CA ALA A 39 13.00 -0.56 21.63
C ALA A 39 14.09 -1.35 22.36
N VAL A 40 13.75 -2.47 23.01
CA VAL A 40 14.72 -3.34 23.69
C VAL A 40 15.78 -3.87 22.71
N LYS A 41 15.35 -4.35 21.53
CA LYS A 41 16.30 -4.84 20.51
C LYS A 41 17.17 -3.74 19.92
N LEU A 42 16.59 -2.57 19.66
CA LEU A 42 17.34 -1.42 19.15
C LEU A 42 18.37 -0.93 20.18
N ALA A 43 17.99 -0.83 21.45
CA ALA A 43 18.91 -0.44 22.51
C ALA A 43 20.12 -1.38 22.59
N ALA A 44 19.92 -2.69 22.45
CA ALA A 44 21.01 -3.67 22.43
C ALA A 44 21.90 -3.56 21.16
N ALA A 45 21.33 -3.17 20.02
CA ALA A 45 22.06 -3.03 18.75
C ALA A 45 22.72 -1.65 18.58
N MET A 46 22.40 -0.66 19.41
CA MET A 46 22.90 0.72 19.29
C MET A 46 24.40 0.85 19.50
N SER A 47 25.03 -0.03 20.27
CA SER A 47 26.47 -0.06 20.44
C SER A 47 27.23 -0.25 19.13
N ASP A 48 26.67 -1.07 18.23
CA ASP A 48 27.29 -1.43 16.96
C ASP A 48 27.02 -0.39 15.86
N VAL A 49 25.91 0.35 15.96
CA VAL A 49 25.50 1.34 14.96
C VAL A 49 26.30 2.64 15.05
N ARG A 50 26.80 3.00 16.24
CA ARG A 50 27.50 4.28 16.48
C ARG A 50 28.85 4.41 15.77
N THR A 51 29.40 3.33 15.24
CA THR A 51 30.72 3.32 14.61
C THR A 51 30.67 3.55 13.09
N ASN A 52 29.52 3.46 12.49
CA ASN A 52 29.39 3.68 11.04
C ASN A 52 29.01 5.14 10.73
N PRO A 53 29.85 5.86 9.97
CA PRO A 53 29.47 7.20 9.50
C PRO A 53 28.20 7.12 8.66
N LEU A 54 27.31 8.09 8.84
CA LEU A 54 26.14 8.20 7.97
C LEU A 54 26.59 8.51 6.54
N PRO A 55 26.02 7.87 5.53
CA PRO A 55 26.30 8.21 4.15
C PRO A 55 25.89 9.66 3.87
N GLU A 56 26.70 10.35 3.08
CA GLU A 56 26.33 11.67 2.58
C GLU A 56 25.10 11.54 1.67
N VAL A 57 24.04 12.27 2.01
CA VAL A 57 22.80 12.28 1.23
C VAL A 57 22.88 13.48 0.27
N PRO A 58 22.86 13.26 -1.05
CA PRO A 58 22.89 14.34 -2.01
C PRO A 58 21.64 15.23 -1.88
N GLU A 59 21.81 16.51 -2.16
CA GLU A 59 20.69 17.44 -2.19
C GLU A 59 19.67 17.05 -3.26
N TRP A 60 18.41 17.30 -2.96
CA TRP A 60 17.32 17.10 -3.93
C TRP A 60 17.46 18.05 -5.11
N GLN A 61 17.49 17.50 -6.32
CA GLN A 61 17.53 18.26 -7.55
C GLN A 61 16.17 18.22 -8.24
N ALA A 62 15.49 19.37 -8.28
CA ALA A 62 14.17 19.49 -8.90
C ALA A 62 14.20 19.45 -10.44
N GLY A 63 15.39 19.58 -11.05
CA GLY A 63 15.54 19.60 -12.50
C GLY A 63 14.79 20.79 -13.14
N ALA A 64 13.97 20.49 -14.16
CA ALA A 64 13.14 21.47 -14.85
C ALA A 64 11.71 21.60 -14.30
N ALA A 65 11.43 21.00 -13.14
CA ALA A 65 10.09 21.04 -12.53
C ALA A 65 9.74 22.48 -12.12
N VAL A 66 8.51 22.89 -12.38
CA VAL A 66 7.98 24.22 -12.08
C VAL A 66 6.92 24.14 -10.98
N ALA A 67 6.66 25.26 -10.29
CA ALA A 67 5.52 25.35 -9.38
C ALA A 67 4.22 25.13 -10.15
N SER A 68 3.28 24.37 -9.55
CA SER A 68 1.95 24.20 -10.14
C SER A 68 1.05 25.37 -9.78
N ASP A 69 0.28 25.80 -10.76
CA ASP A 69 -0.85 26.75 -10.64
C ASP A 69 -2.21 26.03 -10.67
N GLU A 70 -2.21 24.69 -10.85
CA GLU A 70 -3.42 23.87 -10.97
C GLU A 70 -3.53 22.80 -9.86
N GLU A 71 -3.54 23.21 -8.58
CA GLU A 71 -3.72 22.26 -7.45
C GLU A 71 -5.07 21.53 -7.47
N VAL A 72 -6.04 22.04 -8.22
CA VAL A 72 -7.34 21.39 -8.42
C VAL A 72 -7.21 19.97 -9.01
N VAL A 73 -6.18 19.71 -9.82
CA VAL A 73 -5.90 18.39 -10.41
C VAL A 73 -5.63 17.36 -9.32
N ILE A 74 -4.84 17.72 -8.30
CA ILE A 74 -4.51 16.84 -7.18
C ILE A 74 -5.77 16.49 -6.39
N THR A 75 -6.55 17.50 -6.03
CA THR A 75 -7.78 17.32 -5.23
C THR A 75 -8.83 16.49 -6.00
N HIS A 76 -8.99 16.76 -7.29
CA HIS A 76 -9.92 16.03 -8.14
C HIS A 76 -9.55 14.55 -8.26
N ASN A 77 -8.30 14.24 -8.58
CA ASN A 77 -7.83 12.87 -8.72
C ASN A 77 -7.87 12.10 -7.39
N TRP A 78 -7.62 12.79 -6.27
CA TRP A 78 -7.77 12.22 -4.94
C TRP A 78 -9.21 11.78 -4.66
N ASP A 79 -10.17 12.66 -4.89
CA ASP A 79 -11.58 12.37 -4.67
C ASP A 79 -12.09 11.27 -5.61
N GLU A 80 -11.68 11.30 -6.86
CA GLU A 80 -12.07 10.29 -7.83
C GLU A 80 -11.52 8.91 -7.49
N LEU A 81 -10.26 8.84 -7.07
CA LEU A 81 -9.64 7.57 -6.64
C LEU A 81 -10.38 6.99 -5.43
N ARG A 82 -10.66 7.80 -4.42
CA ARG A 82 -11.41 7.36 -3.23
C ARG A 82 -12.80 6.86 -3.58
N ARG A 83 -13.54 7.58 -4.43
CA ARG A 83 -14.88 7.17 -4.90
C ARG A 83 -14.81 5.88 -5.73
N THR A 84 -13.82 5.73 -6.57
CA THR A 84 -13.60 4.51 -7.35
C THR A 84 -13.37 3.31 -6.43
N MET A 85 -12.50 3.45 -5.45
CA MET A 85 -12.23 2.39 -4.48
C MET A 85 -13.46 2.05 -3.65
N TRP A 86 -14.18 3.05 -3.16
CA TRP A 86 -15.41 2.85 -2.39
C TRP A 86 -16.49 2.12 -3.17
N ASN A 87 -16.76 2.57 -4.40
CA ASN A 87 -17.89 2.07 -5.20
C ASN A 87 -17.64 0.70 -5.83
N TYR A 88 -16.40 0.40 -6.20
CA TYR A 88 -16.07 -0.80 -6.99
C TYR A 88 -15.21 -1.82 -6.28
N VAL A 89 -14.49 -1.42 -5.22
CA VAL A 89 -13.47 -2.26 -4.56
C VAL A 89 -13.81 -2.49 -3.08
N GLY A 90 -15.01 -2.13 -2.65
CA GLY A 90 -15.51 -2.40 -1.30
C GLY A 90 -15.54 -3.90 -0.97
N ILE A 91 -16.23 -4.29 0.12
CA ILE A 91 -16.27 -5.68 0.60
C ILE A 91 -16.89 -6.60 -0.44
N VAL A 92 -18.05 -6.22 -1.01
CA VAL A 92 -18.76 -7.00 -2.02
C VAL A 92 -18.27 -6.61 -3.42
N ARG A 93 -17.59 -7.53 -4.05
CA ARG A 93 -16.85 -7.36 -5.31
C ARG A 93 -17.41 -8.23 -6.42
N SER A 94 -17.13 -7.88 -7.67
CA SER A 94 -17.30 -8.75 -8.83
C SER A 94 -16.16 -8.52 -9.82
N THR A 95 -15.90 -9.49 -10.67
CA THR A 95 -14.88 -9.40 -11.73
C THR A 95 -15.08 -8.15 -12.60
N SER A 96 -16.34 -7.82 -12.92
CA SER A 96 -16.66 -6.64 -13.74
C SER A 96 -16.35 -5.32 -13.01
N ARG A 97 -16.65 -5.23 -11.70
CA ARG A 97 -16.34 -4.05 -10.87
C ARG A 97 -14.84 -3.86 -10.72
N LEU A 98 -14.11 -4.92 -10.38
CA LEU A 98 -12.65 -4.86 -10.22
C LEU A 98 -11.95 -4.45 -11.52
N ARG A 99 -12.39 -5.00 -12.67
CA ARG A 99 -11.86 -4.62 -13.98
C ARG A 99 -12.12 -3.15 -14.32
N ARG A 100 -13.30 -2.62 -13.96
CA ARG A 100 -13.62 -1.20 -14.13
C ARG A 100 -12.72 -0.32 -13.26
N ALA A 101 -12.55 -0.68 -11.99
CA ALA A 101 -11.65 0.01 -11.09
C ALA A 101 -10.21 0.00 -11.61
N ALA A 102 -9.70 -1.15 -12.05
CA ALA A 102 -8.35 -1.28 -12.59
C ALA A 102 -8.09 -0.32 -13.76
N ARG A 103 -9.03 -0.24 -14.71
CA ARG A 103 -8.93 0.68 -15.87
C ARG A 103 -8.90 2.14 -15.42
N ARG A 104 -9.74 2.50 -14.44
CA ARG A 104 -9.82 3.88 -13.96
C ARG A 104 -8.57 4.28 -13.19
N ILE A 105 -8.07 3.40 -12.33
CA ILE A 105 -6.84 3.62 -11.58
C ILE A 105 -5.64 3.76 -12.52
N ALA A 106 -5.55 2.94 -13.58
CA ALA A 106 -4.47 3.03 -14.56
C ALA A 106 -4.44 4.41 -15.26
N LEU A 107 -5.62 4.94 -15.63
CA LEU A 107 -5.73 6.27 -16.22
C LEU A 107 -5.27 7.36 -15.24
N LEU A 108 -5.77 7.31 -14.00
CA LEU A 108 -5.37 8.26 -12.95
C LEU A 108 -3.86 8.20 -12.67
N GLN A 109 -3.27 7.01 -12.68
CA GLN A 109 -1.81 6.85 -12.48
C GLN A 109 -0.99 7.46 -13.62
N GLU A 110 -1.49 7.42 -14.85
CA GLU A 110 -0.85 8.06 -15.99
C GLU A 110 -0.86 9.59 -15.83
N GLU A 111 -2.02 10.18 -15.52
CA GLU A 111 -2.17 11.61 -15.25
C GLU A 111 -1.29 12.05 -14.06
N ILE A 112 -1.30 11.29 -12.95
CA ILE A 112 -0.48 11.58 -11.77
C ILE A 112 1.02 11.53 -12.13
N ARG A 113 1.43 10.58 -12.96
CA ARG A 113 2.84 10.45 -13.37
C ARG A 113 3.28 11.62 -14.21
N GLU A 114 2.47 12.05 -15.17
CA GLU A 114 2.77 13.24 -16.00
C GLU A 114 2.89 14.48 -15.13
N TYR A 115 1.93 14.69 -14.24
CA TYR A 115 1.93 15.82 -13.31
C TYR A 115 3.15 15.79 -12.38
N TYR A 116 3.51 14.62 -11.82
CA TYR A 116 4.63 14.42 -10.90
C TYR A 116 5.99 14.84 -11.51
N TRP A 117 6.22 14.53 -12.77
CA TRP A 117 7.49 14.86 -13.43
C TRP A 117 7.56 16.28 -13.98
N ARG A 118 6.43 16.95 -14.10
CA ARG A 118 6.33 18.31 -14.61
C ARG A 118 6.42 19.35 -13.51
N HIS A 119 5.94 19.05 -12.30
CA HIS A 119 5.79 20.03 -11.23
C HIS A 119 6.66 19.72 -10.02
N LEU A 120 6.95 20.76 -9.22
CA LEU A 120 7.62 20.61 -7.94
C LEU A 120 6.82 19.67 -7.03
N VAL A 121 7.54 18.77 -6.38
CA VAL A 121 6.93 17.76 -5.52
C VAL A 121 6.39 18.41 -4.26
N THR A 122 5.09 18.26 -4.03
CA THR A 122 4.39 18.67 -2.81
C THR A 122 4.00 17.43 -1.98
N ARG A 123 3.64 17.66 -0.72
CA ARG A 123 3.13 16.58 0.15
C ARG A 123 1.90 15.92 -0.47
N ASP A 124 0.93 16.71 -0.92
CA ASP A 124 -0.34 16.22 -1.44
C ASP A 124 -0.14 15.40 -2.73
N LEU A 125 0.79 15.81 -3.59
CA LEU A 125 1.17 15.05 -4.77
C LEU A 125 1.81 13.70 -4.42
N LEU A 126 2.68 13.67 -3.40
CA LEU A 126 3.27 12.42 -2.90
C LEU A 126 2.20 11.47 -2.33
N GLU A 127 1.29 12.01 -1.54
CA GLU A 127 0.21 11.23 -0.95
C GLU A 127 -0.73 10.70 -2.04
N LEU A 128 -1.11 11.51 -3.02
CA LEU A 128 -1.92 11.09 -4.17
C LEU A 128 -1.24 9.93 -4.94
N ARG A 129 0.04 10.07 -5.27
CA ARG A 129 0.82 9.00 -5.93
C ARG A 129 0.82 7.71 -5.09
N ASN A 130 0.99 7.85 -3.79
CA ASN A 130 1.06 6.69 -2.89
C ASN A 130 -0.28 5.98 -2.77
N ILE A 131 -1.41 6.71 -2.62
CA ILE A 131 -2.73 6.07 -2.57
C ILE A 131 -3.13 5.45 -3.91
N ALA A 132 -2.73 6.02 -5.05
CA ALA A 132 -2.95 5.43 -6.36
C ALA A 132 -2.17 4.10 -6.51
N THR A 133 -0.93 4.05 -6.04
CA THR A 133 -0.14 2.80 -6.00
C THR A 133 -0.78 1.75 -5.10
N VAL A 134 -1.23 2.11 -3.90
CA VAL A 134 -1.91 1.19 -2.99
C VAL A 134 -3.22 0.68 -3.59
N ALA A 135 -4.00 1.55 -4.25
CA ALA A 135 -5.23 1.18 -4.93
C ALA A 135 -4.99 0.13 -6.04
N GLU A 136 -3.95 0.34 -6.87
CA GLU A 136 -3.52 -0.64 -7.89
C GLU A 136 -3.20 -2.00 -7.27
N LEU A 137 -2.39 -2.02 -6.19
CA LEU A 137 -2.01 -3.25 -5.50
C LEU A 137 -3.24 -3.97 -4.93
N ILE A 138 -4.16 -3.26 -4.29
CA ILE A 138 -5.40 -3.83 -3.75
C ILE A 138 -6.24 -4.44 -4.86
N VAL A 139 -6.47 -3.72 -5.96
CA VAL A 139 -7.29 -4.20 -7.09
C VAL A 139 -6.62 -5.37 -7.79
N GLY A 140 -5.30 -5.33 -7.99
CA GLY A 140 -4.53 -6.43 -8.56
C GLY A 140 -4.62 -7.70 -7.73
N CYS A 141 -4.41 -7.60 -6.41
CA CYS A 141 -4.55 -8.72 -5.48
C CYS A 141 -5.98 -9.27 -5.46
N ALA A 142 -6.99 -8.39 -5.37
CA ALA A 142 -8.39 -8.81 -5.36
C ALA A 142 -8.79 -9.50 -6.67
N SER A 143 -8.31 -9.01 -7.82
CA SER A 143 -8.60 -9.59 -9.13
C SER A 143 -7.97 -10.97 -9.34
N SER A 144 -6.86 -11.25 -8.66
CA SER A 144 -6.17 -12.54 -8.76
C SER A 144 -6.82 -13.66 -7.92
N ARG A 145 -7.72 -13.31 -7.00
CA ARG A 145 -8.36 -14.25 -6.07
C ARG A 145 -9.78 -14.59 -6.52
N HIS A 146 -9.95 -15.74 -7.12
CA HIS A 146 -11.24 -16.26 -7.58
C HIS A 146 -11.91 -17.11 -6.49
N GLU A 147 -12.17 -16.50 -5.35
CA GLU A 147 -12.83 -17.09 -4.18
C GLU A 147 -13.48 -16.00 -3.32
N SER A 148 -14.24 -16.40 -2.30
CA SER A 148 -14.66 -15.53 -1.21
C SER A 148 -14.02 -16.01 0.09
N ARG A 149 -13.27 -15.11 0.78
CA ARG A 149 -12.55 -15.42 2.03
C ARG A 149 -12.34 -14.17 2.88
N GLY A 150 -12.72 -14.22 4.14
CA GLY A 150 -12.62 -13.06 5.04
C GLY A 150 -13.46 -11.88 4.52
N LEU A 151 -12.84 -10.72 4.35
CA LEU A 151 -13.50 -9.53 3.81
C LEU A 151 -13.52 -9.47 2.26
N HIS A 152 -12.90 -10.42 1.59
CA HIS A 152 -12.95 -10.54 0.13
C HIS A 152 -14.17 -11.37 -0.27
N ALA A 153 -15.29 -10.70 -0.57
CA ALA A 153 -16.54 -11.34 -0.99
C ALA A 153 -16.78 -11.12 -2.49
N MET A 154 -16.60 -12.18 -3.27
CA MET A 154 -16.79 -12.17 -4.74
C MET A 154 -18.14 -12.73 -5.13
N ILE A 155 -18.98 -11.94 -5.78
CA ILE A 155 -20.29 -12.40 -6.28
C ILE A 155 -20.09 -13.55 -7.27
N ASP A 156 -19.09 -13.46 -8.14
CA ASP A 156 -18.80 -14.46 -9.18
C ASP A 156 -18.18 -15.75 -8.62
N TYR A 157 -17.59 -15.68 -7.41
CA TYR A 157 -16.91 -16.79 -6.74
C TYR A 157 -17.28 -16.82 -5.24
N PRO A 158 -18.51 -17.21 -4.88
CA PRO A 158 -19.02 -17.06 -3.52
C PRO A 158 -18.42 -18.02 -2.51
N GLN A 159 -17.74 -19.08 -2.96
CA GLN A 159 -17.16 -20.11 -2.09
C GLN A 159 -15.67 -19.88 -1.86
N ALA A 160 -15.19 -20.26 -0.70
CA ALA A 160 -13.76 -20.36 -0.43
C ALA A 160 -13.15 -21.54 -1.20
N SER A 161 -11.90 -21.41 -1.61
CA SER A 161 -11.17 -22.45 -2.32
C SER A 161 -9.81 -22.70 -1.68
N ASP A 162 -9.48 -23.97 -1.44
CA ASP A 162 -8.20 -24.38 -0.85
C ASP A 162 -7.01 -24.00 -1.74
N ARG A 163 -7.23 -23.87 -3.04
CA ARG A 163 -6.24 -23.35 -3.97
C ARG A 163 -5.74 -21.97 -3.58
N PHE A 164 -6.60 -21.13 -3.03
CA PHE A 164 -6.30 -19.76 -2.61
C PHE A 164 -6.03 -19.63 -1.09
N ALA A 165 -5.94 -20.74 -0.36
CA ALA A 165 -5.64 -20.74 1.08
C ALA A 165 -4.15 -20.41 1.34
N ALA A 166 -3.66 -19.32 0.76
CA ALA A 166 -2.29 -18.83 0.87
C ALA A 166 -2.26 -17.30 0.73
N ASP A 167 -1.17 -16.66 1.16
CA ASP A 167 -0.97 -15.22 1.02
C ASP A 167 -0.82 -14.84 -0.45
N THR A 168 -1.40 -13.70 -0.84
CA THR A 168 -1.10 -13.08 -2.12
C THR A 168 0.15 -12.23 -1.97
N VAL A 169 1.17 -12.51 -2.77
CA VAL A 169 2.44 -11.78 -2.79
C VAL A 169 2.50 -10.89 -4.01
N VAL A 170 2.96 -9.66 -3.81
CA VAL A 170 3.20 -8.68 -4.87
C VAL A 170 4.67 -8.27 -4.88
N LYS A 171 5.23 -8.14 -6.06
CA LYS A 171 6.58 -7.64 -6.28
C LYS A 171 6.58 -6.72 -7.49
N ARG A 172 7.38 -5.65 -7.47
CA ARG A 172 7.48 -4.72 -8.59
C ARG A 172 7.81 -5.46 -9.90
N GLY A 173 7.02 -5.22 -10.94
CA GLY A 173 7.18 -5.84 -12.25
C GLY A 173 6.70 -7.30 -12.35
N VAL A 174 6.07 -7.83 -11.28
CA VAL A 174 5.53 -9.19 -11.27
C VAL A 174 4.05 -9.15 -10.93
N ALA A 175 3.23 -9.89 -11.66
CA ALA A 175 1.80 -10.00 -11.35
C ALA A 175 1.58 -10.60 -9.95
N PRO A 176 0.52 -10.21 -9.24
CA PRO A 176 0.15 -10.82 -7.96
C PRO A 176 0.07 -12.34 -8.08
N HIS A 177 0.70 -13.06 -7.16
CA HIS A 177 0.74 -14.51 -7.15
C HIS A 177 0.60 -15.04 -5.72
N LEU A 178 0.21 -16.31 -5.60
CA LEU A 178 0.11 -16.95 -4.30
C LEU A 178 1.52 -17.35 -3.82
N ARG A 179 1.78 -17.16 -2.54
CA ARG A 179 3.01 -17.70 -1.92
C ARG A 179 2.99 -19.21 -2.07
N GLY A 180 4.05 -19.78 -2.66
CA GLY A 180 4.23 -21.24 -2.70
C GLY A 180 4.22 -21.83 -1.29
N ARG A 181 3.57 -22.98 -1.14
CA ARG A 181 3.59 -23.77 0.11
C ARG A 181 4.93 -24.41 0.30
#